data_8fb095629411b5067eb5cbfc4443a16d
#
_entry.id   8fb095629411b5067eb5cbfc4443a16d
#
_cell.length_a   1.000
_cell.length_b   1.000
_cell.length_c   1.000
_cell.angle_alpha   90.00
_cell.angle_beta   90.00
_cell.angle_gamma   90.00
#
_symmetry.space_group_name_H-M   'P 1'
#
loop_
_entity.id
_entity.type
_entity.pdbx_description
1 polymer ?
#
loop_
_entity_poly.entity_id
_entity_poly.type
_entity_poly.pdbx_seq_one_letter_code
_entity_poly.pdbx_strand_id
1 'polypeptide(L)'
;MKPYTIIRRAGLKIGILGVSPQLEGLVAAHTCTGVRYTDPIEAAQPVADLLKTQEKCDLVVCLSHLGWNLAGVSDEEFIPATRNIDVVIGGHSHTYFPQPELLKNIDGMAVPDNQEGKNARYVGTMRLFFHK
;
A
#
# COMPACT_ATOMS: atom_id res chain seq x y z
N MET A 1 -16.28 -0.56 7.92
CA MET A 1 -14.86 -0.08 7.99
C MET A 1 -14.72 1.08 7.01
N LYS A 2 -13.95 2.11 7.32
CA LYS A 2 -13.68 3.20 6.35
C LYS A 2 -12.59 2.73 5.39
N PRO A 3 -12.72 3.00 4.07
CA PRO A 3 -11.73 2.55 3.08
C PRO A 3 -10.40 3.32 3.14
N TYR A 4 -10.38 4.48 3.77
CA TYR A 4 -9.20 5.33 3.92
C TYR A 4 -9.30 6.21 5.15
N THR A 5 -8.19 6.84 5.50
CA THR A 5 -8.12 7.95 6.44
C THR A 5 -7.30 9.11 5.86
N ILE A 6 -7.53 10.31 6.39
CA ILE A 6 -6.77 11.50 5.99
C ILE A 6 -6.19 12.12 7.26
N ILE A 7 -4.89 12.40 7.22
CA ILE A 7 -4.18 13.13 8.26
C ILE A 7 -3.57 14.41 7.68
N ARG A 8 -3.30 15.39 8.56
CA ARG A 8 -2.60 16.62 8.19
C ARG A 8 -1.33 16.74 9.03
N ARG A 9 -0.19 16.93 8.36
CA ARG A 9 1.11 17.13 9.00
C ARG A 9 1.94 18.12 8.20
N ALA A 10 2.60 19.05 8.89
CA ALA A 10 3.48 20.05 8.29
C ALA A 10 2.88 20.81 7.08
N GLY A 11 1.56 21.05 7.09
CA GLY A 11 0.84 21.70 6.00
C GLY A 11 0.45 20.77 4.84
N LEU A 12 0.83 19.50 4.89
CA LEU A 12 0.45 18.48 3.89
C LEU A 12 -0.83 17.75 4.29
N LYS A 13 -1.66 17.43 3.30
CA LYS A 13 -2.81 16.54 3.41
C LYS A 13 -2.41 15.16 2.91
N ILE A 14 -2.42 14.17 3.81
CA ILE A 14 -1.94 12.82 3.56
C ILE A 14 -3.12 11.86 3.60
N GLY A 15 -3.39 11.20 2.47
CA GLY A 15 -4.37 10.12 2.36
C GLY A 15 -3.69 8.78 2.65
N ILE A 16 -4.35 7.93 3.42
CA ILE A 16 -3.84 6.59 3.76
C ILE A 16 -4.94 5.58 3.45
N LEU A 17 -4.60 4.59 2.63
CA LEU A 17 -5.44 3.41 2.36
C LEU A 17 -4.69 2.13 2.72
N GLY A 18 -5.38 1.00 2.76
CA GLY A 18 -4.75 -0.28 3.05
C GLY A 18 -5.30 -1.40 2.18
N VAL A 19 -4.43 -2.36 1.85
CA VAL A 19 -4.76 -3.57 1.11
C VAL A 19 -4.20 -4.80 1.84
N SER A 20 -4.88 -5.94 1.68
CA SER A 20 -4.44 -7.20 2.27
C SER A 20 -4.70 -8.35 1.31
N PRO A 21 -4.00 -9.49 1.45
CA PRO A 21 -4.24 -10.66 0.64
C PRO A 21 -5.58 -11.31 1.00
N GLN A 22 -6.00 -12.26 0.17
CA GLN A 22 -7.13 -13.13 0.48
C GLN A 22 -6.86 -13.89 1.78
N LEU A 23 -7.84 -13.86 2.69
CA LEU A 23 -7.69 -14.51 4.00
C LEU A 23 -7.85 -16.03 3.95
N GLU A 24 -8.55 -16.55 2.92
CA GLU A 24 -8.75 -17.99 2.74
C GLU A 24 -7.40 -18.69 2.57
N GLY A 25 -7.17 -19.71 3.38
CA GLY A 25 -5.88 -20.41 3.42
C GLY A 25 -4.81 -19.77 4.31
N LEU A 26 -4.95 -18.50 4.69
CA LEU A 26 -4.02 -17.80 5.59
C LEU A 26 -4.44 -17.86 7.06
N VAL A 27 -5.75 -17.91 7.30
CA VAL A 27 -6.33 -17.94 8.65
C VAL A 27 -7.37 -19.06 8.75
N ALA A 28 -7.76 -19.41 9.96
CA ALA A 28 -8.78 -20.45 10.16
C ALA A 28 -10.10 -20.05 9.52
N ALA A 29 -10.75 -20.99 8.80
CA ALA A 29 -11.95 -20.73 7.99
C ALA A 29 -13.09 -20.03 8.77
N HIS A 30 -13.27 -20.35 10.07
CA HIS A 30 -14.31 -19.73 10.89
C HIS A 30 -14.08 -18.24 11.13
N THR A 31 -12.83 -17.75 11.01
CA THR A 31 -12.50 -16.31 11.18
C THR A 31 -12.77 -15.48 9.92
N CYS A 32 -12.99 -16.17 8.77
CA CYS A 32 -13.33 -15.53 7.51
C CYS A 32 -14.83 -15.46 7.24
N THR A 33 -15.66 -16.02 8.14
CA THR A 33 -17.12 -16.06 7.94
C THR A 33 -17.70 -14.65 7.79
N GLY A 34 -18.38 -14.40 6.67
CA GLY A 34 -18.95 -13.08 6.37
C GLY A 34 -17.97 -12.07 5.80
N VAL A 35 -16.70 -12.42 5.63
CA VAL A 35 -15.71 -11.58 4.94
C VAL A 35 -15.77 -11.86 3.45
N ARG A 36 -15.95 -10.80 2.65
CA ARG A 36 -15.85 -10.85 1.20
C ARG A 36 -14.50 -10.27 0.78
N TYR A 37 -13.71 -11.05 0.08
CA TYR A 37 -12.49 -10.57 -0.57
C TYR A 37 -12.84 -9.84 -1.87
N THR A 38 -12.14 -8.77 -2.14
CA THR A 38 -12.15 -8.05 -3.42
C THR A 38 -10.70 -7.93 -3.87
N ASP A 39 -10.47 -8.09 -5.16
CA ASP A 39 -9.13 -7.89 -5.73
C ASP A 39 -8.51 -6.57 -5.22
N PRO A 40 -7.26 -6.57 -4.73
CA PRO A 40 -6.67 -5.38 -4.11
C PRO A 40 -6.47 -4.23 -5.09
N ILE A 41 -6.23 -4.51 -6.38
CA ILE A 41 -6.09 -3.47 -7.41
C ILE A 41 -7.45 -2.82 -7.66
N GLU A 42 -8.51 -3.62 -7.85
CA GLU A 42 -9.88 -3.13 -8.05
C GLU A 42 -10.40 -2.36 -6.83
N ALA A 43 -10.02 -2.77 -5.63
CA ALA A 43 -10.44 -2.11 -4.39
C ALA A 43 -9.67 -0.80 -4.12
N ALA A 44 -8.37 -0.78 -4.37
CA ALA A 44 -7.51 0.37 -4.06
C ALA A 44 -7.63 1.50 -5.08
N GLN A 45 -7.73 1.19 -6.38
CA GLN A 45 -7.68 2.21 -7.43
C GLN A 45 -8.74 3.31 -7.29
N PRO A 46 -10.03 3.00 -7.07
CA PRO A 46 -11.06 4.04 -6.86
C PRO A 46 -10.78 4.92 -5.62
N VAL A 47 -10.20 4.34 -4.58
CA VAL A 47 -9.85 5.06 -3.34
C VAL A 47 -8.66 5.98 -3.57
N ALA A 48 -7.62 5.52 -4.27
CA ALA A 48 -6.47 6.33 -4.64
C ALA A 48 -6.87 7.52 -5.52
N ASP A 49 -7.73 7.27 -6.51
CA ASP A 49 -8.28 8.32 -7.38
C ASP A 49 -9.09 9.36 -6.59
N LEU A 50 -9.95 8.91 -5.69
CA LEU A 50 -10.72 9.80 -4.81
C LEU A 50 -9.78 10.66 -3.95
N LEU A 51 -8.76 10.06 -3.33
CA LEU A 51 -7.80 10.76 -2.48
C LEU A 51 -7.03 11.85 -3.26
N LYS A 52 -6.61 11.57 -4.49
CA LYS A 52 -5.90 12.54 -5.33
C LYS A 52 -6.81 13.58 -5.95
N THR A 53 -7.94 13.17 -6.53
CA THR A 53 -8.74 14.05 -7.40
C THR A 53 -9.82 14.82 -6.63
N GLN A 54 -10.48 14.22 -5.65
CA GLN A 54 -11.57 14.85 -4.88
C GLN A 54 -11.06 15.42 -3.56
N GLU A 55 -10.34 14.61 -2.79
CA GLU A 55 -9.80 15.02 -1.51
C GLU A 55 -8.56 15.91 -1.65
N LYS A 56 -7.93 15.96 -2.84
CA LYS A 56 -6.74 16.78 -3.09
C LYS A 56 -5.60 16.51 -2.10
N CYS A 57 -5.34 15.24 -1.82
CA CYS A 57 -4.22 14.86 -0.97
C CYS A 57 -2.88 15.14 -1.68
N ASP A 58 -1.96 15.77 -0.95
CA ASP A 58 -0.60 16.02 -1.42
C ASP A 58 0.19 14.70 -1.54
N LEU A 59 -0.07 13.75 -0.63
CA LEU A 59 0.55 12.43 -0.55
C LEU A 59 -0.52 11.36 -0.36
N VAL A 60 -0.40 10.25 -1.09
CA VAL A 60 -1.20 9.04 -0.87
C VAL A 60 -0.28 7.88 -0.52
N VAL A 61 -0.48 7.31 0.66
CA VAL A 61 0.28 6.18 1.19
C VAL A 61 -0.61 4.93 1.20
N CYS A 62 -0.11 3.84 0.66
CA CYS A 62 -0.73 2.52 0.77
C CYS A 62 -0.01 1.69 1.83
N LEU A 63 -0.76 1.23 2.83
CA LEU A 63 -0.29 0.22 3.77
C LEU A 63 -0.63 -1.15 3.16
N SER A 64 0.36 -1.83 2.63
CA SER A 64 0.18 -3.11 1.94
C SER A 64 0.53 -4.28 2.86
N HIS A 65 -0.31 -5.32 2.81
CA HIS A 65 0.02 -6.63 3.37
C HIS A 65 0.03 -7.70 2.27
N LEU A 66 0.29 -7.30 1.00
CA LEU A 66 0.29 -8.22 -0.14
C LEU A 66 1.57 -9.06 -0.21
N GLY A 67 2.67 -8.51 0.26
CA GLY A 67 3.97 -9.17 0.25
C GLY A 67 4.76 -8.91 -1.02
N TRP A 68 5.93 -9.53 -1.08
CA TRP A 68 6.88 -9.46 -2.17
C TRP A 68 7.25 -10.86 -2.64
N ASN A 69 7.27 -11.08 -3.96
CA ASN A 69 7.61 -12.36 -4.58
C ASN A 69 6.75 -13.52 -4.04
N LEU A 70 5.46 -13.30 -3.96
CA LEU A 70 4.46 -14.30 -3.54
C LEU A 70 3.51 -14.62 -4.69
N ALA A 71 2.88 -15.80 -4.63
CA ALA A 71 1.82 -16.16 -5.56
C ALA A 71 0.57 -15.28 -5.33
N GLY A 72 -0.07 -14.88 -6.41
CA GLY A 72 -1.19 -13.95 -6.39
C GLY A 72 -0.73 -12.51 -6.59
N VAL A 73 -1.56 -11.54 -6.25
CA VAL A 73 -1.21 -10.12 -6.36
C VAL A 73 -0.30 -9.73 -5.20
N SER A 74 0.99 -9.56 -5.50
CA SER A 74 2.00 -8.99 -4.59
C SER A 74 2.20 -7.50 -4.87
N ASP A 75 3.05 -6.82 -4.10
CA ASP A 75 3.37 -5.40 -4.34
C ASP A 75 4.00 -5.17 -5.72
N GLU A 76 4.69 -6.20 -6.27
CA GLU A 76 5.30 -6.19 -7.61
C GLU A 76 4.26 -6.14 -8.74
N GLU A 77 3.08 -6.73 -8.55
CA GLU A 77 1.97 -6.66 -9.50
C GLU A 77 1.03 -5.48 -9.19
N PHE A 78 0.85 -5.16 -7.91
CA PHE A 78 -0.05 -4.12 -7.45
C PHE A 78 0.41 -2.72 -7.88
N ILE A 79 1.68 -2.38 -7.66
CA ILE A 79 2.22 -1.06 -7.97
C ILE A 79 2.14 -0.75 -9.47
N PRO A 80 2.62 -1.62 -10.39
CA PRO A 80 2.53 -1.35 -11.83
C PRO A 80 1.10 -1.28 -12.38
N ALA A 81 0.14 -1.88 -11.70
CA ALA A 81 -1.27 -1.89 -12.11
C ALA A 81 -2.09 -0.73 -11.55
N THR A 82 -1.51 0.11 -10.68
CA THR A 82 -2.23 1.21 -10.01
C THR A 82 -1.64 2.57 -10.36
N ARG A 83 -2.36 3.64 -9.98
CA ARG A 83 -1.91 5.04 -10.06
C ARG A 83 -2.36 5.80 -8.82
N ASN A 84 -1.88 7.04 -8.69
CA ASN A 84 -2.27 7.93 -7.60
C ASN A 84 -1.90 7.43 -6.19
N ILE A 85 -1.02 6.44 -6.11
CA ILE A 85 -0.35 5.99 -4.89
C ILE A 85 1.10 6.45 -5.00
N ASP A 86 1.56 7.21 -4.00
CA ASP A 86 2.91 7.81 -4.04
C ASP A 86 3.94 6.96 -3.29
N VAL A 87 3.50 6.20 -2.29
CA VAL A 87 4.36 5.37 -1.44
C VAL A 87 3.61 4.12 -1.03
N VAL A 88 4.31 2.98 -1.04
CA VAL A 88 3.84 1.73 -0.46
C VAL A 88 4.70 1.38 0.75
N ILE A 89 4.05 0.99 1.84
CA ILE A 89 4.69 0.41 3.02
C ILE A 89 4.17 -1.02 3.12
N GLY A 90 5.02 -1.96 2.75
CA GLY A 90 4.68 -3.35 2.55
C GLY A 90 4.95 -4.24 3.77
N GLY A 91 4.50 -5.48 3.68
CA GLY A 91 4.67 -6.50 4.70
C GLY A 91 4.23 -7.87 4.20
N HIS A 92 3.92 -8.82 5.09
CA HIS A 92 3.45 -10.19 4.82
C HIS A 92 4.55 -11.20 4.47
N SER A 93 5.33 -10.99 3.43
CA SER A 93 6.40 -11.91 2.98
C SER A 93 7.60 -11.97 3.92
N HIS A 94 7.65 -11.09 4.92
CA HIS A 94 8.80 -10.92 5.81
C HIS A 94 10.08 -10.51 5.09
N THR A 95 9.95 -9.96 3.90
CA THR A 95 11.07 -9.43 3.12
C THR A 95 11.68 -8.23 3.84
N TYR A 96 12.99 -8.09 3.76
CA TYR A 96 13.70 -6.93 4.28
C TYR A 96 14.41 -6.22 3.14
N PHE A 97 14.08 -4.95 2.96
CA PHE A 97 14.74 -4.07 2.00
C PHE A 97 15.67 -3.10 2.74
N PRO A 98 17.00 -3.17 2.53
CA PRO A 98 17.93 -2.19 3.09
C PRO A 98 17.74 -0.79 2.50
N GLN A 99 17.11 -0.70 1.34
CA GLN A 99 16.66 0.51 0.65
C GLN A 99 15.33 0.23 -0.03
N PRO A 100 14.44 1.24 -0.19
CA PRO A 100 13.18 1.03 -0.88
C PRO A 100 13.38 0.52 -2.30
N GLU A 101 12.58 -0.45 -2.71
CA GLU A 101 12.45 -0.83 -4.11
C GLU A 101 11.63 0.21 -4.86
N LEU A 102 12.07 0.59 -6.05
CA LEU A 102 11.39 1.57 -6.89
C LEU A 102 10.73 0.87 -8.07
N LEU A 103 9.41 0.82 -8.04
CA LEU A 103 8.59 0.30 -9.14
C LEU A 103 7.92 1.44 -9.89
N LYS A 104 7.70 1.26 -11.17
CA LYS A 104 6.92 2.21 -11.97
C LYS A 104 5.45 1.84 -11.91
N ASN A 105 4.60 2.80 -11.58
CA ASN A 105 3.17 2.65 -11.67
C ASN A 105 2.69 2.68 -13.13
N ILE A 106 1.37 2.53 -13.36
CA ILE A 106 0.79 2.50 -14.72
C ILE A 106 1.05 3.79 -15.52
N ASP A 107 1.30 4.91 -14.84
CA ASP A 107 1.63 6.21 -15.48
C ASP A 107 3.15 6.41 -15.63
N GLY A 108 3.96 5.39 -15.29
CA GLY A 108 5.42 5.44 -15.38
C GLY A 108 6.11 6.20 -14.25
N MET A 109 5.37 6.61 -13.21
CA MET A 109 5.91 7.30 -12.04
C MET A 109 6.55 6.30 -11.08
N ALA A 110 7.72 6.64 -10.55
CA ALA A 110 8.40 5.81 -9.57
C ALA A 110 7.67 5.85 -8.21
N VAL A 111 7.31 4.68 -7.71
CA VAL A 111 6.68 4.48 -6.41
C VAL A 111 7.61 3.66 -5.53
N PRO A 112 8.11 4.20 -4.42
CA PRO A 112 8.90 3.43 -3.47
C PRO A 112 8.01 2.45 -2.70
N ASP A 113 8.48 1.21 -2.60
CA ASP A 113 7.99 0.19 -1.68
C ASP A 113 9.08 -0.13 -0.66
N ASN A 114 8.72 -0.22 0.61
CA ASN A 114 9.62 -0.62 1.66
C ASN A 114 9.02 -1.67 2.58
N GLN A 115 9.81 -2.69 2.92
CA GLN A 115 9.45 -3.77 3.84
C GLN A 115 10.55 -3.99 4.86
N GLU A 116 10.17 -4.15 6.14
CA GLU A 116 11.07 -4.16 7.29
C GLU A 116 11.18 -5.54 7.96
N GLY A 117 11.04 -6.62 7.19
CA GLY A 117 11.17 -7.98 7.68
C GLY A 117 10.02 -8.38 8.61
N LYS A 118 10.36 -8.96 9.75
CA LYS A 118 9.40 -9.45 10.75
C LYS A 118 9.86 -9.25 12.19
N ASN A 119 8.91 -9.39 13.11
CA ASN A 119 9.16 -9.42 14.56
C ASN A 119 9.79 -8.13 15.10
N ALA A 120 9.51 -6.99 14.47
CA ALA A 120 10.03 -5.68 14.86
C ALA A 120 11.57 -5.63 15.00
N ARG A 121 12.29 -6.39 14.18
CA ARG A 121 13.76 -6.42 14.19
C ARG A 121 14.37 -5.17 13.60
N TYR A 122 13.67 -4.54 12.65
CA TYR A 122 14.13 -3.36 11.93
C TYR A 122 13.10 -2.25 12.04
N VAL A 123 13.56 -1.03 11.96
CA VAL A 123 12.74 0.18 11.84
C VAL A 123 13.24 0.97 10.65
N GLY A 124 12.39 1.14 9.65
CA GLY A 124 12.68 1.94 8.47
C GLY A 124 12.36 3.40 8.67
N THR A 125 13.13 4.25 8.03
CA THR A 125 12.86 5.69 7.94
C THR A 125 12.96 6.12 6.48
N MET A 126 11.85 6.60 5.93
CA MET A 126 11.80 7.17 4.58
C MET A 126 11.64 8.69 4.67
N ARG A 127 12.47 9.43 3.95
CA ARG A 127 12.37 10.89 3.84
C ARG A 127 11.83 11.25 2.47
N LEU A 128 10.73 11.98 2.45
CA LEU A 128 10.10 12.47 1.23
C LEU A 128 10.29 13.98 1.15
N PHE A 129 10.71 14.47 -0.01
CA PHE A 129 10.93 15.89 -0.25
C PHE A 129 9.82 16.41 -1.17
N PHE A 130 9.17 17.49 -0.75
CA PHE A 130 8.11 18.16 -1.50
C PHE A 130 8.61 19.51 -1.98
N HIS A 131 8.43 19.77 -3.27
CA HIS A 131 8.63 21.09 -3.85
C HIS A 131 7.25 21.75 -4.03
N LYS A 132 7.06 22.91 -3.45
CA LYS A 132 5.87 23.75 -3.66
C LYS A 132 6.06 24.64 -4.87
#